data_163d3672142eb3d6c7111ee2b2a42537
#
_entry.id   163d3672142eb3d6c7111ee2b2a42537
#
_cell.length_a   1.000
_cell.length_b   1.000
_cell.length_c   1.000
_cell.angle_alpha   90.00
_cell.angle_beta   90.00
_cell.angle_gamma   90.00
#
_symmetry.space_group_name_H-M   'P 1'
#
loop_
_entity.id
_entity.type
_entity.pdbx_description
1 polymer ?
#
loop_
_entity_poly.entity_id
_entity_poly.type
_entity_poly.pdbx_seq_one_letter_code
_entity_poly.pdbx_strand_id
1 'polypeptide(L)'
;MIHLFVKHLLLIFFYVFSTNLYADSNNQFSVATAHEIATRTGLEILKKGGNAFDAAAAITASLAVVEPYGSGLGGGGFWLLHRNLDNKQVFIDGRETAPLRSKKNMYLDKNGNVIKGLSLNGPMAAGIPGIVAGIDHIVKHYGTLKLHDILEPAIQQAKTGFIVTPRYQKLIQYRENIIRKYAITSDIFLKENKIPAIGDIIIQSDLANTLTMIARDGSRSFYHGNFAQEMVNSVQENGGIWETYDL
;
A
#
# COMPACT_ATOMS: atom_id res chain seq x y z
N MET A 1 42.13 58.19 -7.32
CA MET A 1 42.31 57.01 -6.44
C MET A 1 40.97 56.47 -5.93
N ILE A 2 40.09 57.27 -5.42
CA ILE A 2 38.79 56.84 -4.80
C ILE A 2 37.88 56.14 -5.85
N HIS A 3 37.79 56.62 -7.11
CA HIS A 3 36.96 56.03 -8.16
C HIS A 3 37.38 54.64 -8.58
N LEU A 4 38.67 54.33 -8.49
CA LEU A 4 39.20 53.00 -8.83
C LEU A 4 38.88 52.01 -7.71
N PHE A 5 38.92 52.44 -6.44
CA PHE A 5 38.61 51.62 -5.27
C PHE A 5 37.14 51.24 -5.21
N VAL A 6 36.22 52.16 -5.54
CA VAL A 6 34.76 51.92 -5.58
C VAL A 6 34.39 50.93 -6.70
N LYS A 7 35.04 51.00 -7.87
CA LYS A 7 34.82 50.03 -8.97
C LYS A 7 35.26 48.61 -8.59
N HIS A 8 36.39 48.47 -7.91
CA HIS A 8 36.86 47.15 -7.47
C HIS A 8 35.98 46.60 -6.32
N LEU A 9 35.48 47.43 -5.42
CA LEU A 9 34.59 47.05 -4.34
C LEU A 9 33.22 46.59 -4.90
N LEU A 10 32.68 47.28 -5.93
CA LEU A 10 31.46 46.87 -6.63
C LEU A 10 31.63 45.55 -7.40
N LEU A 11 32.79 45.32 -8.04
CA LEU A 11 33.07 44.05 -8.71
C LEU A 11 33.20 42.88 -7.75
N ILE A 12 33.82 43.08 -6.59
CA ILE A 12 33.93 42.05 -5.55
C ILE A 12 32.55 41.76 -4.95
N PHE A 13 31.74 42.78 -4.73
CA PHE A 13 30.36 42.58 -4.22
C PHE A 13 29.49 41.81 -5.23
N PHE A 14 29.64 42.09 -6.53
CA PHE A 14 28.94 41.35 -7.57
C PHE A 14 29.43 39.90 -7.69
N TYR A 15 30.73 39.63 -7.47
CA TYR A 15 31.31 38.30 -7.52
C TYR A 15 30.90 37.45 -6.31
N VAL A 16 30.81 38.04 -5.12
CA VAL A 16 30.38 37.37 -3.90
C VAL A 16 28.86 37.09 -3.91
N PHE A 17 28.09 37.95 -4.57
CA PHE A 17 26.63 37.71 -4.70
C PHE A 17 26.29 36.70 -5.80
N SER A 18 27.08 36.58 -6.83
CA SER A 18 26.86 35.61 -7.94
C SER A 18 27.24 34.18 -7.57
N THR A 19 27.99 33.93 -6.50
CA THR A 19 28.32 32.56 -6.07
C THR A 19 27.26 31.91 -5.21
N ASN A 20 26.23 32.64 -4.76
CA ASN A 20 25.14 32.10 -3.97
C ASN A 20 23.84 31.85 -4.74
N LEU A 21 23.84 31.98 -6.08
CA LEU A 21 22.73 31.62 -6.95
C LEU A 21 22.92 30.25 -7.61
N TYR A 22 23.60 29.32 -6.95
CA TYR A 22 23.25 27.92 -7.17
C TYR A 22 21.94 27.70 -6.48
N ALA A 23 20.85 27.88 -7.21
CA ALA A 23 19.61 27.25 -6.86
C ALA A 23 19.97 25.77 -6.71
N ASP A 24 19.96 25.30 -5.48
CA ASP A 24 19.97 23.89 -5.18
C ASP A 24 18.81 23.33 -6.03
N SER A 25 19.14 22.63 -7.10
CA SER A 25 18.14 21.92 -7.90
C SER A 25 17.73 20.72 -7.06
N ASN A 26 17.17 21.00 -5.89
CA ASN A 26 16.50 20.02 -5.09
C ASN A 26 15.46 19.40 -6.01
N ASN A 27 15.61 18.14 -6.28
CA ASN A 27 14.61 17.34 -6.97
C ASN A 27 13.27 17.63 -6.30
N GLN A 28 12.51 18.55 -6.91
CA GLN A 28 11.22 18.94 -6.34
C GLN A 28 10.24 17.82 -6.69
N PHE A 29 9.91 17.04 -5.71
CA PHE A 29 8.87 16.03 -5.82
C PHE A 29 7.79 16.29 -4.76
N SER A 30 6.57 15.94 -5.08
CA SER A 30 5.41 16.03 -4.19
C SER A 30 4.73 14.69 -4.04
N VAL A 31 4.29 14.40 -2.84
CA VAL A 31 3.51 13.19 -2.52
C VAL A 31 2.29 13.58 -1.70
N ALA A 32 1.12 13.11 -2.10
CA ALA A 32 -0.11 13.25 -1.34
C ALA A 32 -0.83 11.89 -1.31
N THR A 33 -1.19 11.43 -0.10
CA THR A 33 -1.88 10.15 0.10
C THR A 33 -2.97 10.27 1.16
N ALA A 34 -3.78 9.24 1.33
CA ALA A 34 -4.83 9.20 2.34
C ALA A 34 -4.30 9.14 3.79
N HIS A 35 -3.03 8.75 3.99
CA HIS A 35 -2.42 8.60 5.32
C HIS A 35 -1.02 9.23 5.37
N GLU A 36 -0.75 9.99 6.44
CA GLU A 36 0.52 10.71 6.62
C GLU A 36 1.75 9.78 6.58
N ILE A 37 1.67 8.60 7.19
CA ILE A 37 2.76 7.61 7.18
C ILE A 37 3.06 7.18 5.74
N ALA A 38 2.03 6.90 4.93
CA ALA A 38 2.22 6.54 3.53
C ALA A 38 2.80 7.69 2.69
N THR A 39 2.40 8.94 2.99
CA THR A 39 3.02 10.13 2.36
C THR A 39 4.51 10.19 2.69
N ARG A 40 4.89 10.01 3.96
CA ARG A 40 6.30 9.97 4.37
C ARG A 40 7.07 8.83 3.70
N THR A 41 6.46 7.66 3.58
CA THR A 41 7.03 6.51 2.84
C THR A 41 7.37 6.89 1.40
N GLY A 42 6.44 7.49 0.67
CA GLY A 42 6.69 7.95 -0.71
C GLY A 42 7.83 8.96 -0.80
N LEU A 43 7.87 9.94 0.11
CA LEU A 43 8.95 10.93 0.18
C LEU A 43 10.31 10.28 0.52
N GLU A 44 10.33 9.28 1.39
CA GLU A 44 11.54 8.53 1.75
C GLU A 44 12.12 7.78 0.53
N ILE A 45 11.27 7.09 -0.22
CA ILE A 45 11.67 6.38 -1.44
C ILE A 45 12.25 7.34 -2.48
N LEU A 46 11.60 8.49 -2.71
CA LEU A 46 12.12 9.51 -3.63
C LEU A 46 13.47 10.08 -3.17
N LYS A 47 13.64 10.34 -1.87
CA LYS A 47 14.92 10.79 -1.29
C LYS A 47 16.04 9.76 -1.40
N LYS A 48 15.72 8.47 -1.39
CA LYS A 48 16.66 7.36 -1.62
C LYS A 48 17.06 7.19 -3.09
N GLY A 49 16.56 8.04 -3.99
CA GLY A 49 16.87 7.99 -5.43
C GLY A 49 15.88 7.12 -6.23
N GLY A 50 14.81 6.66 -5.62
CA GLY A 50 13.69 6.03 -6.33
C GLY A 50 12.94 7.03 -7.21
N ASN A 51 12.26 6.53 -8.21
CA ASN A 51 11.38 7.32 -9.06
C ASN A 51 9.94 7.35 -8.54
N ALA A 52 9.04 8.03 -9.26
CA ALA A 52 7.63 8.12 -8.88
C ALA A 52 6.91 6.76 -8.87
N PHE A 53 7.36 5.80 -9.67
CA PHE A 53 6.80 4.45 -9.73
C PHE A 53 7.21 3.62 -8.51
N ASP A 54 8.48 3.73 -8.09
CA ASP A 54 8.95 3.15 -6.83
C ASP A 54 8.17 3.71 -5.64
N ALA A 55 7.98 5.03 -5.61
CA ALA A 55 7.19 5.68 -4.57
C ALA A 55 5.73 5.21 -4.56
N ALA A 56 5.10 5.06 -5.73
CA ALA A 56 3.72 4.56 -5.84
C ALA A 56 3.58 3.13 -5.31
N ALA A 57 4.53 2.24 -5.63
CA ALA A 57 4.56 0.87 -5.11
C ALA A 57 4.74 0.82 -3.59
N ALA A 58 5.66 1.61 -3.04
CA ALA A 58 5.90 1.70 -1.60
C ALA A 58 4.70 2.30 -0.84
N ILE A 59 4.07 3.34 -1.40
CA ILE A 59 2.85 3.94 -0.85
C ILE A 59 1.73 2.91 -0.81
N THR A 60 1.54 2.13 -1.89
CA THR A 60 0.53 1.08 -1.95
C THR A 60 0.74 0.04 -0.85
N ALA A 61 1.97 -0.43 -0.64
CA ALA A 61 2.30 -1.36 0.43
C ALA A 61 2.13 -0.73 1.84
N SER A 62 2.53 0.54 2.01
CA SER A 62 2.34 1.27 3.27
C SER A 62 0.86 1.45 3.60
N LEU A 63 0.02 1.84 2.65
CA LEU A 63 -1.43 1.97 2.84
C LEU A 63 -2.08 0.64 3.22
N ALA A 64 -1.60 -0.49 2.68
CA ALA A 64 -2.08 -1.82 3.08
C ALA A 64 -1.84 -2.13 4.56
N VAL A 65 -0.85 -1.48 5.19
CA VAL A 65 -0.58 -1.59 6.63
C VAL A 65 -1.38 -0.59 7.44
N VAL A 66 -1.29 0.72 7.08
CA VAL A 66 -1.77 1.80 7.94
C VAL A 66 -3.23 2.21 7.70
N GLU A 67 -3.83 1.73 6.61
CA GLU A 67 -5.25 1.94 6.28
C GLU A 67 -6.01 0.61 6.04
N PRO A 68 -5.99 -0.35 6.97
CA PRO A 68 -6.58 -1.68 6.77
C PRO A 68 -8.09 -1.67 6.52
N TYR A 69 -8.74 -0.55 6.74
CA TYR A 69 -10.15 -0.30 6.45
C TYR A 69 -10.42 0.14 5.00
N GLY A 70 -9.41 0.49 4.24
CA GLY A 70 -9.54 0.99 2.87
C GLY A 70 -8.51 0.43 1.89
N SER A 71 -7.49 -0.27 2.38
CA SER A 71 -6.40 -0.84 1.60
C SER A 71 -5.96 -2.18 2.16
N GLY A 72 -5.31 -3.02 1.34
CA GLY A 72 -4.81 -4.31 1.81
C GLY A 72 -4.18 -5.12 0.68
N LEU A 73 -3.26 -6.05 1.02
CA LEU A 73 -2.65 -6.96 0.04
C LEU A 73 -3.67 -7.95 -0.56
N GLY A 74 -4.76 -8.22 0.18
CA GLY A 74 -5.86 -9.07 -0.28
C GLY A 74 -6.86 -8.36 -1.21
N GLY A 75 -6.59 -7.12 -1.59
CA GLY A 75 -7.43 -6.30 -2.46
C GLY A 75 -6.86 -6.09 -3.85
N GLY A 76 -7.40 -5.07 -4.53
CA GLY A 76 -6.96 -4.63 -5.84
C GLY A 76 -6.79 -3.11 -5.92
N GLY A 77 -6.31 -2.66 -7.06
CA GLY A 77 -6.11 -1.24 -7.31
C GLY A 77 -5.83 -0.92 -8.77
N PHE A 78 -5.84 0.36 -9.03
CA PHE A 78 -5.51 0.92 -10.34
C PHE A 78 -4.37 1.91 -10.21
N TRP A 79 -3.45 1.89 -11.17
CA TRP A 79 -2.38 2.87 -11.26
C TRP A 79 -2.38 3.52 -12.63
N LEU A 80 -2.55 4.83 -12.65
CA LEU A 80 -2.33 5.65 -13.83
C LEU A 80 -0.93 6.26 -13.74
N LEU A 81 -0.04 5.81 -14.58
CA LEU A 81 1.37 6.18 -14.58
C LEU A 81 1.68 7.05 -15.80
N HIS A 82 2.48 8.10 -15.60
CA HIS A 82 3.02 8.90 -16.68
C HIS A 82 4.55 8.80 -16.69
N ARG A 83 5.10 8.31 -17.80
CA ARG A 83 6.56 8.24 -18.01
C ARG A 83 6.99 9.37 -18.90
N ASN A 84 7.64 10.38 -18.31
CA ASN A 84 8.04 11.60 -18.99
C ASN A 84 9.10 11.35 -20.09
N LEU A 85 9.92 10.30 -19.95
CA LEU A 85 11.01 9.98 -20.89
C LEU A 85 10.51 9.83 -22.34
N ASP A 86 9.38 9.21 -22.54
CA ASP A 86 8.76 8.94 -23.84
C ASP A 86 7.33 9.48 -23.94
N ASN A 87 6.91 10.32 -22.99
CA ASN A 87 5.58 10.91 -22.88
C ASN A 87 4.46 9.85 -22.91
N LYS A 88 4.74 8.68 -22.31
CA LYS A 88 3.81 7.55 -22.33
C LYS A 88 2.96 7.50 -21.07
N GLN A 89 1.66 7.38 -21.25
CA GLN A 89 0.72 7.04 -20.19
C GLN A 89 0.46 5.54 -20.17
N VAL A 90 0.46 4.96 -18.98
CA VAL A 90 0.21 3.53 -18.76
C VAL A 90 -0.83 3.39 -17.67
N PHE A 91 -1.86 2.61 -17.95
CA PHE A 91 -2.84 2.20 -16.96
C PHE A 91 -2.58 0.74 -16.59
N ILE A 92 -2.40 0.48 -15.30
CA ILE A 92 -2.24 -0.87 -14.76
C ILE A 92 -3.51 -1.22 -14.02
N ASP A 93 -4.18 -2.25 -14.50
CA ASP A 93 -5.35 -2.84 -13.86
C ASP A 93 -4.90 -4.01 -12.97
N GLY A 94 -4.82 -3.75 -11.69
CA GLY A 94 -4.60 -4.74 -10.63
C GLY A 94 -5.84 -4.94 -9.78
N ARG A 95 -7.03 -4.76 -10.36
CA ARG A 95 -8.29 -5.02 -9.66
C ARG A 95 -8.44 -6.51 -9.35
N GLU A 96 -9.21 -6.80 -8.30
CA GLU A 96 -9.60 -8.16 -7.98
C GLU A 96 -10.42 -8.79 -9.10
N THR A 97 -10.17 -10.06 -9.35
CA THR A 97 -11.04 -10.87 -10.22
C THR A 97 -11.98 -11.73 -9.40
N ALA A 98 -13.11 -12.13 -10.00
CA ALA A 98 -14.00 -13.09 -9.36
C ALA A 98 -13.37 -14.48 -9.39
N PRO A 99 -13.47 -15.29 -8.31
CA PRO A 99 -13.10 -16.70 -8.35
C PRO A 99 -13.84 -17.43 -9.49
N LEU A 100 -13.18 -18.37 -10.18
CA LEU A 100 -13.75 -19.07 -11.33
C LEU A 100 -15.01 -19.90 -10.99
N ARG A 101 -15.17 -20.26 -9.71
CA ARG A 101 -16.40 -20.92 -9.20
C ARG A 101 -17.57 -19.97 -8.95
N SER A 102 -17.40 -18.66 -9.20
CA SER A 102 -18.48 -17.66 -9.01
C SER A 102 -19.67 -17.96 -9.90
N LYS A 103 -20.88 -17.78 -9.36
CA LYS A 103 -22.15 -18.02 -10.06
C LYS A 103 -23.05 -16.80 -9.92
N LYS A 104 -23.89 -16.56 -10.93
CA LYS A 104 -24.85 -15.45 -10.97
C LYS A 104 -25.73 -15.35 -9.72
N ASN A 105 -26.06 -16.49 -9.12
CA ASN A 105 -26.97 -16.59 -7.97
C ASN A 105 -26.28 -16.92 -6.65
N MET A 106 -24.93 -16.79 -6.56
CA MET A 106 -24.17 -17.21 -5.37
C MET A 106 -24.51 -16.45 -4.10
N TYR A 107 -25.15 -15.30 -4.22
CA TYR A 107 -25.59 -14.46 -3.09
C TYR A 107 -27.09 -14.51 -2.81
N LEU A 108 -27.79 -15.46 -3.46
CA LEU A 108 -29.25 -15.67 -3.29
C LEU A 108 -29.52 -16.91 -2.42
N ASP A 109 -30.63 -16.87 -1.69
CA ASP A 109 -31.17 -18.05 -1.03
C ASP A 109 -31.89 -18.97 -2.04
N LYS A 110 -32.40 -20.12 -1.54
CA LYS A 110 -33.14 -21.08 -2.36
C LYS A 110 -34.45 -20.55 -2.96
N ASN A 111 -34.94 -19.42 -2.47
CA ASN A 111 -36.16 -18.76 -2.95
C ASN A 111 -35.83 -17.62 -3.92
N GLY A 112 -34.55 -17.36 -4.20
CA GLY A 112 -34.09 -16.27 -5.06
C GLY A 112 -33.97 -14.92 -4.37
N ASN A 113 -34.08 -14.85 -3.05
CA ASN A 113 -33.90 -13.60 -2.29
C ASN A 113 -32.43 -13.35 -1.96
N VAL A 114 -32.03 -12.08 -1.94
CA VAL A 114 -30.65 -11.67 -1.57
C VAL A 114 -30.35 -12.02 -0.11
N ILE A 115 -29.28 -12.78 0.12
CA ILE A 115 -28.75 -13.03 1.46
C ILE A 115 -28.00 -11.78 1.90
N LYS A 116 -28.61 -11.02 2.84
CA LYS A 116 -28.10 -9.72 3.29
C LYS A 116 -26.66 -9.82 3.84
N GLY A 117 -25.77 -9.06 3.26
CA GLY A 117 -24.38 -8.93 3.69
C GLY A 117 -23.43 -10.00 3.16
N LEU A 118 -23.90 -11.05 2.48
CA LEU A 118 -23.06 -12.14 1.97
C LEU A 118 -22.08 -11.64 0.86
N SER A 119 -22.50 -10.67 0.06
CA SER A 119 -21.66 -10.03 -0.97
C SER A 119 -20.78 -8.89 -0.46
N LEU A 120 -20.84 -8.60 0.86
CA LEU A 120 -20.10 -7.48 1.47
C LEU A 120 -19.11 -7.95 2.53
N ASN A 121 -19.36 -9.10 3.16
CA ASN A 121 -18.59 -9.53 4.32
C ASN A 121 -18.26 -11.02 4.25
N GLY A 122 -17.05 -11.35 4.63
CA GLY A 122 -16.56 -12.71 4.73
C GLY A 122 -16.05 -13.28 3.40
N PRO A 123 -15.65 -14.56 3.43
CA PRO A 123 -14.90 -15.19 2.34
C PRO A 123 -15.65 -15.30 1.01
N MET A 124 -16.99 -15.37 1.05
CA MET A 124 -17.82 -15.35 -0.17
C MET A 124 -17.76 -14.01 -0.92
N ALA A 125 -17.45 -12.91 -0.21
CA ALA A 125 -17.34 -11.58 -0.81
C ALA A 125 -15.91 -11.27 -1.29
N ALA A 126 -14.95 -12.14 -1.00
CA ALA A 126 -13.54 -11.92 -1.34
C ALA A 126 -13.28 -12.24 -2.83
N GLY A 127 -12.77 -11.26 -3.56
CA GLY A 127 -12.19 -11.45 -4.89
C GLY A 127 -10.75 -11.95 -4.81
N ILE A 128 -10.20 -12.40 -5.93
CA ILE A 128 -8.81 -12.81 -6.04
C ILE A 128 -7.92 -11.56 -6.05
N PRO A 129 -6.93 -11.44 -5.18
CA PRO A 129 -6.14 -10.22 -5.03
C PRO A 129 -5.31 -9.86 -6.26
N GLY A 130 -5.24 -8.56 -6.60
CA GLY A 130 -4.41 -8.05 -7.69
C GLY A 130 -3.28 -7.11 -7.24
N ILE A 131 -3.34 -6.59 -5.99
CA ILE A 131 -2.40 -5.57 -5.49
C ILE A 131 -0.94 -6.04 -5.56
N VAL A 132 -0.65 -7.26 -5.12
CA VAL A 132 0.73 -7.76 -5.03
C VAL A 132 1.34 -7.92 -6.42
N ALA A 133 0.56 -8.44 -7.38
CA ALA A 133 0.97 -8.50 -8.79
C ALA A 133 1.20 -7.11 -9.38
N GLY A 134 0.32 -6.14 -9.06
CA GLY A 134 0.45 -4.76 -9.50
C GLY A 134 1.72 -4.09 -8.98
N ILE A 135 2.02 -4.21 -7.68
CA ILE A 135 3.26 -3.70 -7.06
C ILE A 135 4.49 -4.29 -7.77
N ASP A 136 4.56 -5.62 -7.90
CA ASP A 136 5.68 -6.31 -8.51
C ASP A 136 5.86 -5.91 -9.99
N HIS A 137 4.75 -5.80 -10.73
CA HIS A 137 4.75 -5.32 -12.11
C HIS A 137 5.29 -3.90 -12.25
N ILE A 138 4.82 -2.97 -11.39
CA ILE A 138 5.29 -1.58 -11.39
C ILE A 138 6.80 -1.52 -11.14
N VAL A 139 7.27 -2.22 -10.12
CA VAL A 139 8.69 -2.22 -9.77
C VAL A 139 9.55 -2.81 -10.88
N LYS A 140 9.15 -3.96 -11.45
CA LYS A 140 9.91 -4.63 -12.51
C LYS A 140 9.99 -3.86 -13.83
N HIS A 141 8.94 -3.14 -14.20
CA HIS A 141 8.85 -2.52 -15.53
C HIS A 141 9.11 -1.01 -15.53
N TYR A 142 8.98 -0.35 -14.37
CA TYR A 142 9.04 1.11 -14.27
C TYR A 142 9.92 1.60 -13.11
N GLY A 143 10.19 0.74 -12.11
CA GLY A 143 11.01 1.07 -10.95
C GLY A 143 12.51 1.15 -11.26
N THR A 144 13.24 1.73 -10.36
CA THR A 144 14.70 1.84 -10.36
C THR A 144 15.34 1.19 -9.14
N LEU A 145 14.57 1.03 -8.06
CA LEU A 145 15.01 0.39 -6.83
C LEU A 145 14.61 -1.10 -6.80
N LYS A 146 15.24 -1.84 -5.91
CA LYS A 146 14.86 -3.25 -5.67
C LYS A 146 13.56 -3.34 -4.90
N LEU A 147 12.75 -4.35 -5.17
CA LEU A 147 11.48 -4.60 -4.47
C LEU A 147 11.66 -4.65 -2.94
N HIS A 148 12.76 -5.23 -2.46
CA HIS A 148 13.11 -5.24 -1.04
C HIS A 148 13.18 -3.83 -0.44
N ASP A 149 13.89 -2.92 -1.10
CA ASP A 149 14.11 -1.55 -0.59
C ASP A 149 12.81 -0.74 -0.62
N ILE A 150 11.93 -1.04 -1.58
CA ILE A 150 10.61 -0.42 -1.73
C ILE A 150 9.63 -0.89 -0.66
N LEU A 151 9.66 -2.18 -0.30
CA LEU A 151 8.73 -2.75 0.69
C LEU A 151 9.21 -2.60 2.14
N GLU A 152 10.50 -2.31 2.36
CA GLU A 152 11.09 -2.22 3.70
C GLU A 152 10.34 -1.24 4.64
N PRO A 153 9.93 -0.02 4.22
CA PRO A 153 9.14 0.85 5.09
C PRO A 153 7.83 0.21 5.56
N ALA A 154 7.10 -0.46 4.67
CA ALA A 154 5.84 -1.13 5.01
C ALA A 154 6.07 -2.33 5.94
N ILE A 155 7.16 -3.09 5.74
CA ILE A 155 7.58 -4.18 6.63
C ILE A 155 7.82 -3.64 8.05
N GLN A 156 8.57 -2.54 8.19
CA GLN A 156 8.83 -1.93 9.48
C GLN A 156 7.56 -1.39 10.13
N GLN A 157 6.68 -0.73 9.36
CA GLN A 157 5.38 -0.25 9.85
C GLN A 157 4.50 -1.40 10.36
N ALA A 158 4.49 -2.53 9.69
CA ALA A 158 3.73 -3.70 10.14
C ALA A 158 4.33 -4.35 11.40
N LYS A 159 5.67 -4.37 11.52
CA LYS A 159 6.41 -4.90 12.69
C LYS A 159 6.28 -4.02 13.93
N THR A 160 6.44 -2.71 13.77
CA THR A 160 6.46 -1.76 14.90
C THR A 160 5.08 -1.18 15.20
N GLY A 161 4.16 -1.31 14.26
CA GLY A 161 2.79 -0.84 14.36
C GLY A 161 2.62 0.62 13.94
N PHE A 162 1.36 1.03 13.86
CA PHE A 162 0.93 2.40 13.63
C PHE A 162 -0.03 2.86 14.72
N ILE A 163 -0.06 4.18 14.95
CA ILE A 163 -0.88 4.79 16.00
C ILE A 163 -2.34 4.89 15.55
N VAL A 164 -3.25 4.48 16.42
CA VAL A 164 -4.70 4.64 16.24
C VAL A 164 -5.07 6.13 16.22
N THR A 165 -5.57 6.58 15.07
CA THR A 165 -6.08 7.93 14.87
C THR A 165 -7.60 8.01 15.13
N PRO A 166 -8.19 9.21 15.30
CA PRO A 166 -9.65 9.37 15.38
C PRO A 166 -10.38 8.78 14.17
N ARG A 167 -9.81 8.92 12.96
CA ARG A 167 -10.36 8.33 11.73
C ARG A 167 -10.37 6.80 11.80
N TYR A 168 -9.24 6.20 12.18
CA TYR A 168 -9.12 4.75 12.34
C TYR A 168 -10.17 4.24 13.35
N GLN A 169 -10.21 4.82 14.55
CA GLN A 169 -11.13 4.41 15.61
C GLN A 169 -12.59 4.44 15.13
N LYS A 170 -13.02 5.52 14.46
CA LYS A 170 -14.39 5.65 13.92
C LYS A 170 -14.70 4.55 12.90
N LEU A 171 -13.76 4.18 12.03
CA LEU A 171 -13.97 3.17 10.99
C LEU A 171 -13.99 1.75 11.57
N ILE A 172 -13.12 1.46 12.53
CA ILE A 172 -13.16 0.17 13.26
C ILE A 172 -14.48 0.04 14.05
N GLN A 173 -14.92 1.10 14.71
CA GLN A 173 -16.22 1.15 15.39
C GLN A 173 -17.39 0.80 14.46
N TYR A 174 -17.40 1.40 13.26
CA TYR A 174 -18.42 1.10 12.25
C TYR A 174 -18.41 -0.37 11.81
N ARG A 175 -17.24 -1.03 11.80
CA ARG A 175 -17.06 -2.42 11.37
C ARG A 175 -17.01 -3.43 12.52
N GLU A 176 -17.09 -3.00 13.76
CA GLU A 176 -16.89 -3.82 14.96
C GLU A 176 -17.66 -5.16 14.93
N ASN A 177 -18.95 -5.10 14.62
CA ASN A 177 -19.79 -6.30 14.56
C ASN A 177 -19.36 -7.33 13.53
N ILE A 178 -18.65 -6.88 12.47
CA ILE A 178 -18.10 -7.78 11.44
C ILE A 178 -16.75 -8.31 11.89
N ILE A 179 -15.88 -7.44 12.40
CA ILE A 179 -14.56 -7.80 12.92
C ILE A 179 -14.68 -8.91 13.97
N ARG A 180 -15.62 -8.78 14.90
CA ARG A 180 -15.87 -9.77 15.96
C ARG A 180 -16.31 -11.16 15.48
N LYS A 181 -16.75 -11.31 14.24
CA LYS A 181 -17.12 -12.60 13.65
C LYS A 181 -15.91 -13.46 13.27
N TYR A 182 -14.75 -12.84 13.12
CA TYR A 182 -13.52 -13.48 12.64
C TYR A 182 -12.44 -13.34 13.71
N ALA A 183 -12.09 -14.43 14.38
CA ALA A 183 -11.18 -14.43 15.52
C ALA A 183 -9.84 -13.76 15.19
N ILE A 184 -9.19 -14.18 14.10
CA ILE A 184 -7.90 -13.62 13.66
C ILE A 184 -8.00 -12.10 13.42
N THR A 185 -9.07 -11.64 12.77
CA THR A 185 -9.30 -10.20 12.53
C THR A 185 -9.52 -9.44 13.84
N SER A 186 -10.27 -10.05 14.78
CA SER A 186 -10.48 -9.50 16.11
C SER A 186 -9.16 -9.35 16.88
N ASP A 187 -8.32 -10.39 16.86
CA ASP A 187 -7.06 -10.41 17.60
C ASP A 187 -6.08 -9.35 17.10
N ILE A 188 -6.11 -9.05 15.79
CA ILE A 188 -5.25 -8.04 15.18
C ILE A 188 -5.77 -6.61 15.47
N PHE A 189 -7.07 -6.38 15.27
CA PHE A 189 -7.62 -5.02 15.19
C PHE A 189 -8.40 -4.57 16.42
N LEU A 190 -8.67 -5.47 17.37
CA LEU A 190 -9.24 -5.14 18.68
C LEU A 190 -8.21 -5.39 19.77
N LYS A 191 -8.09 -4.47 20.71
CA LYS A 191 -7.19 -4.59 21.86
C LYS A 191 -7.95 -5.17 23.04
N GLU A 192 -7.51 -6.33 23.55
CA GLU A 192 -8.24 -7.02 24.65
C GLU A 192 -9.75 -7.17 24.36
N ASN A 193 -10.06 -7.51 23.11
CA ASN A 193 -11.44 -7.61 22.62
C ASN A 193 -12.26 -6.30 22.72
N LYS A 194 -11.61 -5.13 22.69
CA LYS A 194 -12.25 -3.80 22.70
C LYS A 194 -11.77 -2.97 21.51
N ILE A 195 -12.58 -1.98 21.12
CA ILE A 195 -12.14 -0.96 20.17
C ILE A 195 -10.89 -0.27 20.73
N PRO A 196 -9.79 -0.22 19.97
CA PRO A 196 -8.56 0.41 20.45
C PRO A 196 -8.78 1.91 20.69
N ALA A 197 -8.15 2.45 21.73
CA ALA A 197 -8.17 3.87 22.04
C ALA A 197 -7.31 4.68 21.06
N ILE A 198 -7.64 5.97 20.89
CA ILE A 198 -6.76 6.89 20.16
C ILE A 198 -5.39 6.92 20.86
N GLY A 199 -4.31 6.74 20.11
CA GLY A 199 -2.96 6.63 20.63
C GLY A 199 -2.47 5.21 20.88
N ASP A 200 -3.34 4.20 20.87
CA ASP A 200 -2.92 2.79 20.89
C ASP A 200 -2.13 2.45 19.61
N ILE A 201 -1.37 1.36 19.66
CA ILE A 201 -0.56 0.88 18.54
C ILE A 201 -1.17 -0.44 18.02
N ILE A 202 -1.37 -0.51 16.70
CA ILE A 202 -1.78 -1.73 16.00
C ILE A 202 -0.57 -2.35 15.33
N ILE A 203 -0.23 -3.57 15.70
CA ILE A 203 0.87 -4.36 15.14
C ILE A 203 0.29 -5.48 14.28
N GLN A 204 0.92 -5.72 13.11
CA GLN A 204 0.47 -6.73 12.15
C GLN A 204 1.64 -7.67 11.78
N SER A 205 2.08 -8.50 12.73
CA SER A 205 3.26 -9.36 12.57
C SER A 205 3.16 -10.31 11.37
N ASP A 206 1.99 -10.89 11.12
CA ASP A 206 1.78 -11.80 10.00
C ASP A 206 1.83 -11.06 8.65
N LEU A 207 1.30 -9.83 8.60
CA LEU A 207 1.44 -8.97 7.42
C LEU A 207 2.90 -8.58 7.18
N ALA A 208 3.68 -8.34 8.25
CA ALA A 208 5.11 -8.08 8.13
C ALA A 208 5.86 -9.29 7.55
N ASN A 209 5.51 -10.50 7.98
CA ASN A 209 6.08 -11.75 7.43
C ASN A 209 5.72 -11.93 5.96
N THR A 210 4.46 -11.69 5.60
CA THR A 210 3.98 -11.74 4.21
C THR A 210 4.70 -10.73 3.32
N LEU A 211 4.82 -9.47 3.76
CA LEU A 211 5.57 -8.44 3.03
C LEU A 211 7.06 -8.80 2.90
N THR A 212 7.67 -9.38 3.94
CA THR A 212 9.07 -9.85 3.91
C THR A 212 9.26 -10.97 2.88
N MET A 213 8.33 -11.92 2.82
CA MET A 213 8.33 -12.99 1.82
C MET A 213 8.23 -12.42 0.40
N ILE A 214 7.30 -11.49 0.16
CA ILE A 214 7.13 -10.82 -1.14
C ILE A 214 8.39 -10.02 -1.51
N ALA A 215 8.98 -9.31 -0.56
CA ALA A 215 10.19 -8.52 -0.76
C ALA A 215 11.39 -9.36 -1.20
N ARG A 216 11.49 -10.59 -0.68
CA ARG A 216 12.56 -11.53 -1.00
C ARG A 216 12.32 -12.28 -2.33
N ASP A 217 11.11 -12.79 -2.55
CA ASP A 217 10.81 -13.79 -3.57
C ASP A 217 9.90 -13.25 -4.70
N GLY A 218 9.45 -11.99 -4.60
CA GLY A 218 8.53 -11.38 -5.55
C GLY A 218 7.08 -11.85 -5.41
N SER A 219 6.21 -11.37 -6.30
CA SER A 219 4.77 -11.70 -6.28
C SER A 219 4.48 -13.19 -6.42
N ARG A 220 5.38 -13.95 -7.05
CA ARG A 220 5.18 -15.40 -7.21
C ARG A 220 5.01 -16.13 -5.88
N SER A 221 5.70 -15.69 -4.82
CA SER A 221 5.58 -16.28 -3.49
C SER A 221 4.21 -16.10 -2.86
N PHE A 222 3.48 -15.06 -3.27
CA PHE A 222 2.13 -14.78 -2.80
C PHE A 222 1.07 -15.63 -3.54
N TYR A 223 1.23 -15.82 -4.86
CA TYR A 223 0.24 -16.50 -5.70
C TYR A 223 0.50 -18.00 -5.90
N HIS A 224 1.65 -18.51 -5.50
CA HIS A 224 2.04 -19.92 -5.70
C HIS A 224 2.68 -20.52 -4.44
N GLY A 225 2.67 -21.85 -4.39
CA GLY A 225 3.29 -22.61 -3.31
C GLY A 225 2.45 -22.67 -2.04
N ASN A 226 3.12 -22.91 -0.90
CA ASN A 226 2.44 -23.16 0.38
C ASN A 226 1.58 -21.99 0.85
N PHE A 227 2.09 -20.76 0.72
CA PHE A 227 1.33 -19.57 1.15
C PHE A 227 0.00 -19.41 0.39
N ALA A 228 0.03 -19.61 -0.92
CA ALA A 228 -1.18 -19.58 -1.76
C ALA A 228 -2.17 -20.69 -1.34
N GLN A 229 -1.67 -21.90 -1.07
CA GLN A 229 -2.50 -23.01 -0.61
C GLN A 229 -3.13 -22.71 0.77
N GLU A 230 -2.37 -22.12 1.69
CA GLU A 230 -2.88 -21.72 3.02
C GLU A 230 -3.96 -20.64 2.90
N MET A 231 -3.78 -19.64 2.01
CA MET A 231 -4.84 -18.65 1.74
C MET A 231 -6.12 -19.31 1.23
N VAL A 232 -6.01 -20.21 0.25
CA VAL A 232 -7.16 -20.93 -0.31
C VAL A 232 -7.84 -21.77 0.76
N ASN A 233 -7.09 -22.54 1.53
CA ASN A 233 -7.64 -23.34 2.63
C ASN A 233 -8.40 -22.49 3.64
N SER A 234 -7.82 -21.36 4.07
CA SER A 234 -8.44 -20.45 5.00
C SER A 234 -9.75 -19.86 4.47
N VAL A 235 -9.78 -19.50 3.19
CA VAL A 235 -11.00 -19.01 2.54
C VAL A 235 -12.07 -20.09 2.47
N GLN A 236 -11.71 -21.33 2.08
CA GLN A 236 -12.64 -22.45 1.98
C GLN A 236 -13.18 -22.91 3.35
N GLU A 237 -12.32 -23.01 4.36
CA GLU A 237 -12.70 -23.38 5.74
C GLU A 237 -13.73 -22.40 6.34
N ASN A 238 -13.68 -21.15 5.90
CA ASN A 238 -14.63 -20.12 6.31
C ASN A 238 -15.80 -19.93 5.33
N GLY A 239 -16.00 -20.86 4.39
CA GLY A 239 -17.17 -20.93 3.50
C GLY A 239 -17.03 -20.14 2.19
N GLY A 240 -15.81 -19.73 1.82
CA GLY A 240 -15.53 -19.13 0.51
C GLY A 240 -15.33 -20.16 -0.60
N ILE A 241 -15.07 -19.69 -1.81
CA ILE A 241 -15.08 -20.52 -3.03
C ILE A 241 -13.78 -20.45 -3.85
N TRP A 242 -12.71 -19.94 -3.25
CA TRP A 242 -11.40 -19.89 -3.94
C TRP A 242 -10.86 -21.29 -4.21
N GLU A 243 -10.15 -21.40 -5.31
CA GLU A 243 -9.35 -22.57 -5.66
C GLU A 243 -7.91 -22.14 -5.94
N THR A 244 -6.94 -23.07 -5.84
CA THR A 244 -5.53 -22.73 -6.05
C THR A 244 -5.23 -22.23 -7.46
N TYR A 245 -6.01 -22.62 -8.45
CA TYR A 245 -5.90 -22.16 -9.84
C TYR A 245 -6.49 -20.75 -10.08
N ASP A 246 -7.16 -20.16 -9.10
CA ASP A 246 -7.61 -18.77 -9.16
C ASP A 246 -6.45 -17.78 -8.94
N LEU A 247 -5.38 -18.23 -8.26
CA LEU A 247 -4.19 -17.46 -7.93
C LEU A 247 -3.11 -17.64 -9.00
#